data_d63ac68b054a9cc45345052adcc14541
#
_entry.id   d63ac68b054a9cc45345052adcc14541
#
_cell.length_a   1.000
_cell.length_b   1.000
_cell.length_c   1.000
_cell.angle_alpha   90.00
_cell.angle_beta   90.00
_cell.angle_gamma   90.00
#
_symmetry.space_group_name_H-M   'P 1'
#
loop_
_entity.id
_entity.type
_entity.pdbx_description
1 polymer ?
#
loop_
_entity_poly.entity_id
_entity_poly.type
_entity_poly.pdbx_seq_one_letter_code
_entity_poly.pdbx_strand_id
1 'polypeptide(L)'
;MRGVQRTMDMLGDLIGAEREKVAQGKFTYHAQYFHFLFQLLQYDPDAKEKLRNLVEVDYAYWRAAIQRAVATGELREDVDVEDAVVMFRQVYMGLSFEMAFMGGLNTRRLAKHLHAVYSLLKR
;
A
#
# COMPACT_ATOMS: atom_id res chain seq x y z
N MET A 1 -0.44 3.65 20.45
CA MET A 1 -0.97 3.09 19.19
C MET A 1 -0.04 1.99 18.71
N ARG A 2 -0.59 0.93 18.21
CA ARG A 2 0.16 -0.22 17.72
C ARG A 2 0.74 0.04 16.33
N GLY A 3 1.89 -0.58 16.02
CA GLY A 3 2.66 -0.27 14.82
C GLY A 3 1.93 -0.47 13.49
N VAL A 4 1.22 -1.61 13.34
CA VAL A 4 0.48 -1.90 12.09
C VAL A 4 -0.69 -0.93 11.92
N GLN A 5 -1.42 -0.66 13.01
CA GLN A 5 -2.53 0.30 12.97
C GLN A 5 -2.04 1.69 12.58
N ARG A 6 -0.91 2.12 13.13
CA ARG A 6 -0.31 3.41 12.80
C ARG A 6 0.07 3.47 11.32
N THR A 7 0.65 2.40 10.77
CA THR A 7 1.01 2.33 9.36
C THR A 7 -0.23 2.43 8.47
N MET A 8 -1.31 1.72 8.82
CA MET A 8 -2.57 1.80 8.08
C MET A 8 -3.19 3.19 8.14
N ASP A 9 -3.12 3.84 9.30
CA ASP A 9 -3.63 5.20 9.47
C ASP A 9 -2.83 6.21 8.64
N MET A 10 -1.50 6.09 8.63
CA MET A 10 -0.64 6.93 7.79
C MET A 10 -0.94 6.75 6.30
N LEU A 11 -1.14 5.53 5.85
CA LEU A 11 -1.53 5.25 4.46
C LEU A 11 -2.90 5.86 4.15
N GLY A 12 -3.84 5.73 5.07
CA GLY A 12 -5.16 6.34 4.93
C GLY A 12 -5.09 7.85 4.79
N ASP A 13 -4.26 8.50 5.58
CA ASP A 13 -4.07 9.95 5.53
C ASP A 13 -3.44 10.41 4.21
N LEU A 14 -2.41 9.70 3.74
CA LEU A 14 -1.77 10.00 2.45
C LEU A 14 -2.75 9.84 1.28
N ILE A 15 -3.54 8.78 1.30
CA ILE A 15 -4.55 8.50 0.29
C ILE A 15 -5.65 9.56 0.33
N GLY A 16 -6.06 9.97 1.54
CA GLY A 16 -7.04 11.04 1.72
C GLY A 16 -6.58 12.36 1.12
N ALA A 17 -5.31 12.72 1.31
CA ALA A 17 -4.74 13.93 0.72
C ALA A 17 -4.76 13.88 -0.82
N GLU A 18 -4.44 12.75 -1.42
CA GLU A 18 -4.52 12.57 -2.88
C GLU A 18 -5.96 12.68 -3.39
N ARG A 19 -6.91 12.06 -2.69
CA ARG A 19 -8.32 12.12 -3.02
C ARG A 19 -8.84 13.56 -3.02
N GLU A 20 -8.39 14.37 -2.07
CA GLU A 20 -8.76 15.77 -1.98
C GLU A 20 -8.27 16.55 -3.19
N LYS A 21 -7.05 16.29 -3.66
CA LYS A 21 -6.51 16.87 -4.89
C LYS A 21 -7.34 16.51 -6.12
N VAL A 22 -7.79 15.27 -6.21
CA VAL A 22 -8.68 14.81 -7.29
C VAL A 22 -10.02 15.54 -7.24
N ALA A 23 -10.60 15.69 -6.05
CA ALA A 23 -11.86 16.43 -5.85
C ALA A 23 -11.73 17.90 -6.23
N GLN A 24 -10.54 18.48 -6.16
CA GLN A 24 -10.26 19.85 -6.58
C GLN A 24 -10.01 19.99 -8.09
N GLY A 25 -10.28 18.96 -8.88
CA GLY A 25 -10.13 18.96 -10.33
C GLY A 25 -8.70 18.77 -10.82
N LYS A 26 -7.80 18.37 -9.94
CA LYS A 26 -6.38 18.13 -10.27
C LYS A 26 -6.11 16.70 -10.75
N PHE A 27 -7.08 16.05 -11.33
CA PHE A 27 -7.07 14.80 -12.10
C PHE A 27 -6.97 13.45 -11.37
N THR A 28 -7.13 12.43 -12.17
CA THR A 28 -6.98 11.03 -11.86
C THR A 28 -5.50 10.67 -11.68
N TYR A 29 -4.90 11.13 -10.58
CA TYR A 29 -3.47 10.97 -10.31
C TYR A 29 -3.02 9.51 -10.43
N HIS A 30 -3.80 8.58 -9.91
CA HIS A 30 -3.42 7.17 -9.93
C HIS A 30 -3.40 6.55 -11.32
N ALA A 31 -4.38 6.86 -12.17
CA ALA A 31 -4.40 6.36 -13.54
C ALA A 31 -3.18 6.88 -14.31
N GLN A 32 -2.86 8.16 -14.16
CA GLN A 32 -1.70 8.76 -14.81
C GLN A 32 -0.38 8.26 -14.24
N TYR A 33 -0.33 7.98 -12.94
CA TYR A 33 0.84 7.41 -12.29
C TYR A 33 1.20 6.05 -12.88
N PHE A 34 0.24 5.14 -13.01
CA PHE A 34 0.48 3.83 -13.61
C PHE A 34 0.84 3.93 -15.09
N HIS A 35 0.19 4.81 -15.83
CA HIS A 35 0.52 5.05 -17.22
C HIS A 35 1.97 5.55 -17.36
N PHE A 36 2.35 6.50 -16.54
CA PHE A 36 3.72 7.04 -16.50
C PHE A 36 4.75 5.96 -16.16
N LEU A 37 4.46 5.13 -15.16
CA LEU A 37 5.34 4.00 -14.80
C LEU A 37 5.54 3.03 -15.96
N PHE A 38 4.46 2.65 -16.64
CA PHE A 38 4.56 1.75 -17.79
C PHE A 38 5.38 2.37 -18.93
N GLN A 39 5.22 3.66 -19.19
CA GLN A 39 6.04 4.37 -20.17
C GLN A 39 7.50 4.40 -19.77
N LEU A 40 7.81 4.69 -18.51
CA LEU A 40 9.18 4.67 -18.01
C LEU A 40 9.82 3.31 -18.19
N LEU A 41 9.11 2.24 -17.84
CA LEU A 41 9.60 0.88 -17.98
C LEU A 41 9.89 0.52 -19.42
N GLN A 42 9.16 1.08 -20.37
CA GLN A 42 9.32 0.83 -21.78
C GLN A 42 10.48 1.58 -22.40
N TYR A 43 10.72 2.83 -21.99
CA TYR A 43 11.64 3.73 -22.66
C TYR A 43 12.93 4.06 -21.89
N ASP A 44 12.95 3.86 -20.57
CA ASP A 44 14.12 4.13 -19.74
C ASP A 44 14.74 2.83 -19.26
N PRO A 45 15.94 2.45 -19.74
CA PRO A 45 16.59 1.21 -19.32
C PRO A 45 16.93 1.16 -17.82
N ASP A 46 17.07 2.32 -17.16
CA ASP A 46 17.40 2.38 -15.74
C ASP A 46 16.15 2.39 -14.83
N ALA A 47 14.98 2.66 -15.40
CA ALA A 47 13.74 2.79 -14.62
C ALA A 47 13.37 1.51 -13.89
N LYS A 48 13.60 0.36 -14.50
CA LYS A 48 13.29 -0.95 -13.91
C LYS A 48 14.07 -1.17 -12.63
N GLU A 49 15.35 -0.85 -12.61
CA GLU A 49 16.19 -0.98 -11.42
C GLU A 49 15.77 0.02 -10.33
N LYS A 50 15.51 1.26 -10.70
CA LYS A 50 15.03 2.28 -9.76
C LYS A 50 13.70 1.89 -9.11
N LEU A 51 12.78 1.37 -9.91
CA LEU A 51 11.48 0.89 -9.39
C LEU A 51 11.65 -0.33 -8.50
N ARG A 52 12.54 -1.26 -8.85
CA ARG A 52 12.86 -2.40 -7.99
C ARG A 52 13.35 -1.95 -6.63
N ASN A 53 14.25 -0.96 -6.60
CA ASN A 53 14.78 -0.42 -5.35
C ASN A 53 13.69 0.25 -4.52
N LEU A 54 12.77 0.99 -5.14
CA LEU A 54 11.63 1.59 -4.44
C LEU A 54 10.70 0.52 -3.86
N VAL A 55 10.43 -0.54 -4.60
CA VAL A 55 9.63 -1.67 -4.14
C VAL A 55 10.29 -2.35 -2.94
N GLU A 56 11.61 -2.56 -2.98
CA GLU A 56 12.35 -3.16 -1.87
C GLU A 56 12.29 -2.30 -0.61
N VAL A 57 12.39 -0.99 -0.74
CA VAL A 57 12.24 -0.06 0.39
C VAL A 57 10.85 -0.16 0.99
N ASP A 58 9.82 -0.23 0.16
CA ASP A 58 8.44 -0.37 0.61
C ASP A 58 8.22 -1.70 1.34
N TYR A 59 8.71 -2.81 0.80
CA TYR A 59 8.65 -4.10 1.46
C TYR A 59 9.39 -4.10 2.79
N ALA A 60 10.55 -3.47 2.85
CA ALA A 60 11.33 -3.38 4.08
C ALA A 60 10.59 -2.59 5.17
N TYR A 61 9.88 -1.53 4.80
CA TYR A 61 9.06 -0.75 5.70
C TYR A 61 7.93 -1.60 6.31
N TRP A 62 7.19 -2.31 5.47
CA TRP A 62 6.13 -3.21 5.93
C TRP A 62 6.68 -4.34 6.79
N ARG A 63 7.81 -4.92 6.40
CA ARG A 63 8.44 -6.01 7.15
C ARG A 63 8.80 -5.56 8.56
N ALA A 64 9.42 -4.40 8.70
CA ALA A 64 9.76 -3.86 10.01
C ALA A 64 8.52 -3.65 10.89
N ALA A 65 7.43 -3.12 10.32
CA ALA A 65 6.19 -2.91 11.04
C ALA A 65 5.56 -4.24 11.49
N ILE A 66 5.51 -5.23 10.61
CA ILE A 66 4.94 -6.55 10.92
C ILE A 66 5.79 -7.29 11.96
N GLN A 67 7.11 -7.29 11.83
CA GLN A 67 8.01 -7.89 12.81
C GLN A 67 7.79 -7.30 14.20
N ARG A 68 7.66 -6.00 14.27
CA ARG A 68 7.42 -5.30 15.54
C ARG A 68 6.06 -5.68 16.12
N ALA A 69 5.04 -5.79 15.29
CA ALA A 69 3.70 -6.15 15.71
C ALA A 69 3.64 -7.60 16.24
N VAL A 70 4.37 -8.51 15.64
CA VAL A 70 4.51 -9.88 16.17
C VAL A 70 5.25 -9.86 17.51
N ALA A 71 6.35 -9.14 17.60
CA ALA A 71 7.17 -9.05 18.82
C ALA A 71 6.41 -8.44 19.99
N THR A 72 5.51 -7.48 19.74
CA THR A 72 4.70 -6.83 20.80
C THR A 72 3.41 -7.56 21.14
N GLY A 73 3.08 -8.62 20.41
CA GLY A 73 1.83 -9.38 20.62
C GLY A 73 0.60 -8.77 19.98
N GLU A 74 0.74 -7.75 19.14
CA GLU A 74 -0.37 -7.20 18.36
C GLU A 74 -0.89 -8.22 17.35
N LEU A 75 0.03 -8.91 16.67
CA LEU A 75 -0.28 -10.02 15.78
C LEU A 75 0.08 -11.34 16.45
N ARG A 76 -0.55 -12.43 15.96
CA ARG A 76 -0.30 -13.76 16.50
C ARG A 76 1.15 -14.19 16.25
N GLU A 77 1.70 -15.00 17.18
CA GLU A 77 3.08 -15.51 17.08
C GLU A 77 3.30 -16.41 15.87
N ASP A 78 2.24 -17.09 15.40
CA ASP A 78 2.30 -18.01 14.28
C ASP A 78 2.19 -17.34 12.91
N VAL A 79 2.13 -16.01 12.87
CA VAL A 79 2.08 -15.26 11.61
C VAL A 79 3.41 -15.37 10.88
N ASP A 80 3.36 -15.83 9.64
CA ASP A 80 4.50 -15.73 8.75
C ASP A 80 4.66 -14.27 8.32
N VAL A 81 5.80 -13.65 8.70
CA VAL A 81 6.03 -12.23 8.47
C VAL A 81 6.03 -11.89 6.98
N GLU A 82 6.70 -12.69 6.17
CA GLU A 82 6.78 -12.41 4.73
C GLU A 82 5.41 -12.53 4.05
N ASP A 83 4.62 -13.54 4.40
CA ASP A 83 3.26 -13.68 3.90
C ASP A 83 2.39 -12.50 4.30
N ALA A 84 2.48 -12.05 5.54
CA ALA A 84 1.73 -10.89 6.03
C ALA A 84 2.11 -9.62 5.27
N VAL A 85 3.39 -9.40 5.03
CA VAL A 85 3.88 -8.26 4.26
C VAL A 85 3.29 -8.27 2.85
N VAL A 86 3.32 -9.41 2.18
CA VAL A 86 2.77 -9.57 0.84
C VAL A 86 1.26 -9.31 0.85
N MET A 87 0.53 -9.85 1.82
CA MET A 87 -0.92 -9.67 1.93
C MET A 87 -1.30 -8.19 2.06
N PHE A 88 -0.68 -7.46 2.98
CA PHE A 88 -0.97 -6.03 3.15
C PHE A 88 -0.61 -5.23 1.90
N ARG A 89 0.59 -5.44 1.40
CA ARG A 89 1.08 -4.65 0.27
C ARG A 89 0.31 -4.94 -1.00
N GLN A 90 -0.02 -6.20 -1.28
CA GLN A 90 -0.75 -6.55 -2.50
C GLN A 90 -2.20 -6.11 -2.45
N VAL A 91 -2.84 -6.12 -1.29
CA VAL A 91 -4.17 -5.52 -1.13
C VAL A 91 -4.11 -4.04 -1.48
N TYR A 92 -3.13 -3.31 -0.95
CA TYR A 92 -2.94 -1.90 -1.26
C TYR A 92 -2.70 -1.68 -2.76
N MET A 93 -1.72 -2.37 -3.33
CA MET A 93 -1.33 -2.18 -4.73
C MET A 93 -2.41 -2.66 -5.69
N GLY A 94 -2.99 -3.81 -5.44
CA GLY A 94 -4.02 -4.38 -6.30
C GLY A 94 -5.28 -3.54 -6.37
N LEU A 95 -5.76 -3.08 -5.21
CA LEU A 95 -6.92 -2.20 -5.15
C LEU A 95 -6.62 -0.84 -5.78
N SER A 96 -5.45 -0.28 -5.51
CA SER A 96 -5.06 1.01 -6.09
C SER A 96 -4.99 0.93 -7.62
N PHE A 97 -4.43 -0.13 -8.16
CA PHE A 97 -4.36 -0.38 -9.60
C PHE A 97 -5.75 -0.52 -10.20
N GLU A 98 -6.59 -1.36 -9.61
CA GLU A 98 -7.97 -1.57 -10.07
C GLU A 98 -8.76 -0.26 -10.04
N MET A 99 -8.70 0.46 -8.94
CA MET A 99 -9.41 1.74 -8.76
C MET A 99 -8.95 2.81 -9.74
N ALA A 100 -7.69 2.76 -10.21
CA ALA A 100 -7.19 3.68 -11.22
C ALA A 100 -7.99 3.61 -12.52
N PHE A 101 -8.56 2.44 -12.84
CA PHE A 101 -9.40 2.25 -14.02
C PHE A 101 -10.88 2.55 -13.74
N MET A 102 -11.29 2.62 -12.48
CA MET A 102 -12.69 2.70 -12.06
C MET A 102 -13.08 4.08 -11.49
N GLY A 103 -12.38 5.13 -11.94
CA GLY A 103 -12.72 6.50 -11.56
C GLY A 103 -11.97 7.05 -10.36
N GLY A 104 -10.96 6.37 -9.89
CA GLY A 104 -10.08 6.85 -8.84
C GLY A 104 -10.16 6.06 -7.53
N LEU A 105 -9.29 6.41 -6.61
CA LEU A 105 -9.08 5.70 -5.38
C LEU A 105 -10.25 5.87 -4.40
N ASN A 106 -10.81 4.76 -3.94
CA ASN A 106 -11.79 4.73 -2.88
C ASN A 106 -11.10 4.36 -1.55
N THR A 107 -10.86 5.38 -0.73
CA THR A 107 -10.12 5.22 0.52
C THR A 107 -10.86 4.35 1.55
N ARG A 108 -12.19 4.42 1.58
CA ARG A 108 -13.00 3.58 2.46
C ARG A 108 -12.86 2.11 2.14
N ARG A 109 -12.94 1.78 0.86
CA ARG A 109 -12.81 0.40 0.38
C ARG A 109 -11.42 -0.14 0.68
N LEU A 110 -10.39 0.67 0.42
CA LEU A 110 -9.01 0.31 0.71
C LEU A 110 -8.81 0.05 2.21
N ALA A 111 -9.24 0.98 3.06
CA ALA A 111 -9.14 0.83 4.51
C ALA A 111 -9.88 -0.41 5.01
N LYS A 112 -11.08 -0.66 4.49
CA LYS A 112 -11.88 -1.83 4.83
C LYS A 112 -11.12 -3.13 4.57
N HIS A 113 -10.48 -3.26 3.41
CA HIS A 113 -9.78 -4.49 3.05
C HIS A 113 -8.44 -4.62 3.76
N LEU A 114 -7.74 -3.52 4.05
CA LEU A 114 -6.55 -3.56 4.90
C LEU A 114 -6.91 -4.00 6.33
N HIS A 115 -8.01 -3.50 6.88
CA HIS A 115 -8.50 -3.94 8.18
C HIS A 115 -8.94 -5.40 8.18
N ALA A 116 -9.48 -5.90 7.07
CA ALA A 116 -9.84 -7.30 6.93
C ALA A 116 -8.59 -8.20 7.04
N VAL A 117 -7.50 -7.83 6.38
CA VAL A 117 -6.22 -8.54 6.52
C VAL A 117 -5.74 -8.49 7.97
N TYR A 118 -5.77 -7.33 8.58
CA TYR A 118 -5.37 -7.16 9.98
C TYR A 118 -6.20 -8.07 10.91
N SER A 119 -7.50 -8.14 10.70
CA SER A 119 -8.40 -8.96 11.52
C SER A 119 -8.11 -10.46 11.42
N LEU A 120 -7.58 -10.91 10.28
CA LEU A 120 -7.15 -12.30 10.12
C LEU A 120 -5.87 -12.62 10.89
N LEU A 121 -5.04 -11.64 11.14
CA LEU A 121 -3.69 -11.82 11.71
C LEU A 121 -3.58 -11.38 13.16
N LYS A 122 -4.48 -10.53 13.64
CA LYS A 122 -4.43 -10.02 15.02
C LYS A 122 -4.58 -11.13 16.02
N ARG A 123 -3.96 -10.94 17.16
CA ARG A 123 -4.02 -11.87 18.28
C ARG A 123 -5.42 -11.97 18.93
#